data_03cf5aac6812ae02b7d30ce47ac470a2
#
_entry.id   03cf5aac6812ae02b7d30ce47ac470a2
#
_cell.length_a   1.000
_cell.length_b   1.000
_cell.length_c   1.000
_cell.angle_alpha   90.00
_cell.angle_beta   90.00
_cell.angle_gamma   90.00
#
_symmetry.space_group_name_H-M   'P 1'
#
loop_
_entity.id
_entity.type
_entity.pdbx_description
1 polymer ?
#
loop_
_entity_poly.entity_id
_entity_poly.type
_entity_poly.pdbx_seq_one_letter_code
_entity_poly.pdbx_strand_id
1 'polypeptide(L)'
;MKIISTEWKTFFVEEKNFLLKTDKAYFIQLPNKAGALEGLWISTKFAKYNEISKKGTPIYSFSIKKDLMYKIVNFQFKENGDFEVLKNTTREIKGEALIAYLFTQLKK
;
A
#
# COMPACT_ATOMS: atom_id res chain seq x y z
N MET A 1 -22.69 -22.46 -4.44
CA MET A 1 -21.92 -21.76 -5.09
C MET A 1 -20.94 -21.11 -4.35
N LYS A 2 -19.98 -20.85 -4.88
CA LYS A 2 -19.08 -20.26 -4.23
C LYS A 2 -19.08 -18.93 -4.45
N ILE A 3 -18.99 -18.30 -3.58
CA ILE A 3 -18.96 -16.92 -3.70
C ILE A 3 -17.59 -16.47 -3.95
N ILE A 4 -17.41 -15.85 -5.05
CA ILE A 4 -16.16 -15.24 -5.29
C ILE A 4 -16.08 -14.09 -4.38
N SER A 5 -15.04 -14.02 -3.64
CA SER A 5 -14.91 -12.94 -2.71
C SER A 5 -14.69 -11.65 -3.44
N THR A 6 -15.69 -10.81 -3.46
CA THR A 6 -15.51 -9.47 -3.98
C THR A 6 -15.12 -8.52 -2.86
N GLU A 7 -14.93 -9.05 -1.65
CA GLU A 7 -14.53 -8.22 -0.53
C GLU A 7 -13.06 -7.87 -0.55
N TRP A 8 -12.26 -8.66 -1.26
CA TRP A 8 -10.82 -8.44 -1.30
C TRP A 8 -10.40 -7.97 -2.68
N LYS A 9 -9.39 -7.13 -2.71
CA LYS A 9 -8.79 -6.70 -3.95
C LYS A 9 -7.29 -6.74 -3.78
N THR A 10 -6.58 -7.30 -4.74
CA THR A 10 -5.13 -7.44 -4.66
C THR A 10 -4.47 -6.48 -5.63
N PHE A 11 -3.44 -5.81 -5.15
CA PHE A 11 -2.67 -4.87 -5.95
C PHE A 11 -1.22 -5.31 -5.98
N PHE A 12 -0.53 -5.00 -7.06
CA PHE A 12 0.85 -5.38 -7.23
C PHE A 12 1.72 -4.12 -7.32
N VAL A 13 2.82 -4.12 -6.59
CA VAL A 13 3.73 -2.98 -6.58
C VAL A 13 5.15 -3.49 -6.56
N GLU A 14 6.07 -2.63 -6.98
CA GLU A 14 7.49 -2.98 -6.94
C GLU A 14 7.99 -2.89 -5.51
N GLU A 15 9.04 -3.64 -5.23
CA GLU A 15 9.59 -3.70 -3.88
C GLU A 15 9.99 -2.31 -3.37
N LYS A 16 10.42 -1.43 -4.24
CA LYS A 16 10.85 -0.11 -3.79
C LYS A 16 9.76 0.68 -3.12
N ASN A 17 8.50 0.30 -3.33
CA ASN A 17 7.40 0.97 -2.68
C ASN A 17 7.17 0.48 -1.25
N PHE A 18 7.85 -0.60 -0.86
CA PHE A 18 7.77 -1.09 0.51
C PHE A 18 8.85 -0.40 1.31
N LEU A 19 8.51 0.71 1.93
CA LEU A 19 9.48 1.57 2.60
C LEU A 19 9.99 0.98 3.90
N LEU A 20 9.18 0.17 4.56
CA LEU A 20 9.57 -0.46 5.81
C LEU A 20 8.92 -1.81 5.89
N LYS A 21 9.69 -2.83 6.23
CA LYS A 21 9.18 -4.18 6.37
C LYS A 21 9.50 -4.67 7.77
N THR A 22 8.46 -4.93 8.55
CA THR A 22 8.64 -5.47 9.89
C THR A 22 7.97 -6.83 9.94
N ASP A 23 8.10 -7.50 11.10
CA ASP A 23 7.51 -8.82 11.24
C ASP A 23 6.00 -8.80 11.15
N LYS A 24 5.38 -7.69 11.49
CA LYS A 24 3.93 -7.64 11.58
C LYS A 24 3.27 -6.77 10.55
N ALA A 25 3.98 -5.83 9.98
CA ALA A 25 3.38 -4.88 9.06
C ALA A 25 4.38 -4.34 8.07
N TYR A 26 3.87 -3.92 6.94
CA TYR A 26 4.65 -3.23 5.93
C TYR A 26 4.15 -1.81 5.83
N PHE A 27 5.06 -0.87 5.57
CA PHE A 27 4.68 0.51 5.28
C PHE A 27 4.92 0.71 3.79
N ILE A 28 3.85 0.95 3.06
CA ILE A 28 3.88 0.94 1.60
C ILE A 28 3.60 2.34 1.09
N GLN A 29 4.47 2.84 0.21
CA GLN A 29 4.21 4.12 -0.43
C GLN A 29 3.10 3.93 -1.45
N LEU A 30 2.05 4.72 -1.33
CA LEU A 30 0.93 4.62 -2.25
C LEU A 30 1.21 5.42 -3.51
N PRO A 31 0.71 4.96 -4.65
CA PRO A 31 0.78 5.77 -5.86
C PRO A 31 -0.06 7.01 -5.63
N ASN A 32 0.49 8.16 -5.96
CA ASN A 32 -0.19 9.41 -5.68
C ASN A 32 0.30 10.47 -6.64
N LYS A 33 -0.60 11.00 -7.42
CA LYS A 33 -0.26 12.00 -8.42
C LYS A 33 -0.35 13.42 -7.90
N ALA A 34 -0.83 13.57 -6.69
CA ALA A 34 -1.03 14.91 -6.14
C ALA A 34 0.22 15.52 -5.53
N GLY A 35 1.28 14.77 -5.45
CA GLY A 35 2.54 15.30 -4.94
C GLY A 35 2.80 15.05 -3.47
N ALA A 36 1.76 14.90 -2.67
CA ALA A 36 1.96 14.57 -1.27
C ALA A 36 2.30 13.10 -1.13
N LEU A 37 3.29 12.76 -0.33
CA LEU A 37 3.67 11.39 -0.15
C LEU A 37 2.79 10.75 0.92
N GLU A 38 2.17 9.64 0.58
CA GLU A 38 1.28 8.94 1.48
C GLU A 38 1.72 7.51 1.65
N GLY A 39 1.69 7.02 2.88
CA GLY A 39 2.04 5.65 3.18
C GLY A 39 0.89 4.91 3.81
N LEU A 40 0.82 3.63 3.52
CA LEU A 40 -0.23 2.75 4.01
C LEU A 40 0.39 1.68 4.88
N TRP A 41 -0.18 1.48 6.07
CA TRP A 41 0.22 0.37 6.92
C TRP A 41 -0.65 -0.83 6.59
N ILE A 42 -0.02 -1.97 6.30
CA ILE A 42 -0.78 -3.18 6.01
C ILE A 42 -0.13 -4.35 6.74
N SER A 43 -0.96 -5.24 7.26
CA SER A 43 -0.47 -6.41 7.97
C SER A 43 0.26 -7.34 7.00
N THR A 44 1.33 -7.95 7.47
CA THR A 44 2.07 -8.91 6.66
C THR A 44 1.21 -10.10 6.25
N LYS A 45 0.10 -10.32 6.94
CA LYS A 45 -0.80 -11.39 6.55
C LYS A 45 -1.44 -11.15 5.19
N PHE A 46 -1.49 -9.89 4.76
CA PHE A 46 -2.17 -9.53 3.53
C PHE A 46 -1.24 -9.01 2.46
N ALA A 47 0.05 -9.27 2.60
CA ALA A 47 1.03 -8.85 1.62
C ALA A 47 2.06 -9.96 1.47
N LYS A 48 2.59 -10.11 0.28
CA LYS A 48 3.58 -11.14 0.05
C LYS A 48 4.42 -10.83 -1.17
N TYR A 49 5.58 -11.45 -1.21
CA TYR A 49 6.43 -11.40 -2.36
C TYR A 49 5.82 -12.30 -3.43
N ASN A 50 5.74 -11.82 -4.64
CA ASN A 50 5.21 -12.63 -5.71
C ASN A 50 6.30 -13.23 -6.56
N GLU A 51 6.96 -12.40 -7.33
CA GLU A 51 7.97 -12.92 -8.23
C GLU A 51 8.73 -11.76 -8.82
N ILE A 52 9.80 -12.08 -9.54
CA ILE A 52 10.57 -11.06 -10.20
C ILE A 52 9.95 -10.78 -11.55
N SER A 53 9.74 -9.51 -11.85
CA SER A 53 9.14 -9.12 -13.12
C SER A 53 10.10 -9.43 -14.26
N LYS A 54 9.62 -9.27 -15.47
CA LYS A 54 10.45 -9.50 -16.63
C LYS A 54 11.66 -8.60 -16.67
N LYS A 55 11.59 -7.46 -15.99
CA LYS A 55 12.71 -6.54 -15.95
C LYS A 55 13.65 -6.81 -14.79
N GLY A 56 13.41 -7.87 -14.05
CA GLY A 56 14.28 -8.21 -12.92
C GLY A 56 13.92 -7.51 -11.64
N THR A 57 12.78 -6.86 -11.57
CA THR A 57 12.34 -6.13 -10.38
C THR A 57 11.46 -7.02 -9.51
N PRO A 58 11.75 -7.13 -8.22
CA PRO A 58 10.86 -7.90 -7.34
C PRO A 58 9.50 -7.24 -7.27
N ILE A 59 8.47 -8.05 -7.34
CA ILE A 59 7.09 -7.59 -7.29
C ILE A 59 6.43 -8.17 -6.06
N TYR A 60 5.77 -7.32 -5.30
CA TYR A 60 5.01 -7.73 -4.13
C TYR A 60 3.54 -7.47 -4.39
N SER A 61 2.71 -8.21 -3.70
CA SER A 61 1.27 -7.94 -3.76
C SER A 61 0.76 -7.67 -2.35
N PHE A 62 -0.30 -6.90 -2.26
CA PHE A 62 -1.01 -6.73 -1.01
C PHE A 62 -2.50 -6.69 -1.32
N SER A 63 -3.29 -7.12 -0.35
CA SER A 63 -4.73 -7.25 -0.54
C SER A 63 -5.46 -6.36 0.44
N ILE A 64 -6.50 -5.70 -0.05
CA ILE A 64 -7.32 -4.80 0.74
C ILE A 64 -8.72 -5.40 0.82
N LYS A 65 -9.27 -5.46 2.03
CA LYS A 65 -10.62 -5.94 2.24
C LYS A 65 -11.56 -4.75 2.39
N LYS A 66 -12.69 -4.82 1.72
CA LYS A 66 -13.59 -3.66 1.63
C LYS A 66 -14.07 -3.14 2.98
N ASP A 67 -14.33 -4.03 3.92
CA ASP A 67 -14.94 -3.60 5.17
C ASP A 67 -13.96 -3.41 6.32
N LEU A 68 -12.68 -3.50 6.06
CA LEU A 68 -11.68 -3.21 7.09
C LEU A 68 -11.25 -1.76 7.00
N MET A 69 -10.77 -1.25 8.14
CA MET A 69 -10.24 0.10 8.19
C MET A 69 -8.72 0.03 8.09
N TYR A 70 -8.15 0.95 7.37
CA TYR A 70 -6.71 1.01 7.15
C TYR A 70 -6.20 2.38 7.56
N LYS A 71 -4.93 2.46 7.92
CA LYS A 71 -4.33 3.71 8.33
C LYS A 71 -3.40 4.23 7.25
N ILE A 72 -3.59 5.48 6.91
CA ILE A 72 -2.75 6.18 5.94
C ILE A 72 -2.15 7.37 6.66
N VAL A 73 -0.92 7.69 6.33
CA VAL A 73 -0.24 8.82 6.95
C VAL A 73 0.63 9.48 5.90
N ASN A 74 0.83 10.78 6.05
CA ASN A 74 1.75 11.48 5.16
C ASN A 74 3.17 11.34 5.69
N PHE A 75 4.14 11.33 4.78
CA PHE A 75 5.53 11.22 5.17
C PHE A 75 6.37 12.01 4.20
N GLN A 76 7.64 12.17 4.51
CA GLN A 76 8.58 12.85 3.62
C GLN A 76 9.93 12.15 3.75
N PHE A 77 10.76 12.30 2.72
CA PHE A 77 12.09 11.73 2.76
C PHE A 77 13.05 12.76 3.35
N LYS A 78 13.98 12.26 4.15
CA LYS A 78 15.03 13.09 4.70
C LYS A 78 16.19 13.16 3.70
N GLU A 79 17.12 14.04 3.97
CA GLU A 79 18.28 14.19 3.09
C GLU A 79 19.08 12.91 2.97
N ASN A 80 19.11 12.11 4.04
CA ASN A 80 19.90 10.89 4.01
C ASN A 80 19.16 9.72 3.36
N GLY A 81 17.96 9.94 2.83
CA GLY A 81 17.23 8.89 2.17
C GLY A 81 16.21 8.16 3.04
N ASP A 82 16.29 8.33 4.35
CA ASP A 82 15.28 7.75 5.23
C ASP A 82 13.98 8.51 5.09
N PHE A 83 12.91 7.94 5.62
CA PHE A 83 11.64 8.63 5.61
C PHE A 83 11.21 8.99 7.01
N GLU A 84 10.33 9.97 7.09
CA GLU A 84 9.84 10.46 8.37
C GLU A 84 8.34 10.69 8.26
N VAL A 85 7.59 10.07 9.17
CA VAL A 85 6.14 10.23 9.20
C VAL A 85 5.82 11.60 9.78
N LEU A 86 4.90 12.30 9.13
CA LEU A 86 4.54 13.64 9.57
C LEU A 86 3.49 13.56 10.68
N LYS A 87 3.67 14.36 11.72
CA LYS A 87 2.76 14.31 12.86
C LYS A 87 1.37 14.77 12.47
N ASN A 88 0.39 14.16 13.12
CA ASN A 88 -1.01 14.57 12.98
C ASN A 88 -1.56 14.43 11.57
N THR A 89 -0.98 13.53 10.79
CA THR A 89 -1.50 13.29 9.44
C THR A 89 -2.10 11.91 9.31
N THR A 90 -2.07 11.10 10.38
CA THR A 90 -2.65 9.76 10.33
C THR A 90 -4.16 9.87 10.20
N ARG A 91 -4.72 9.10 9.30
CA ARG A 91 -6.15 9.04 9.15
C ARG A 91 -6.54 7.63 8.76
N GLU A 92 -7.79 7.30 9.01
CA GLU A 92 -8.29 6.00 8.68
C GLU A 92 -9.14 6.07 7.43
N ILE A 93 -9.08 5.02 6.63
CA ILE A 93 -9.85 4.96 5.42
C ILE A 93 -10.41 3.55 5.33
N LYS A 94 -11.68 3.45 4.96
CA LYS A 94 -12.30 2.16 4.81
C LYS A 94 -11.77 1.49 3.57
N GLY A 95 -11.63 0.15 3.62
CA GLY A 95 -11.06 -0.57 2.50
C GLY A 95 -11.74 -0.29 1.18
N GLU A 96 -13.07 -0.15 1.20
CA GLU A 96 -13.80 0.13 -0.02
C GLU A 96 -13.32 1.45 -0.66
N ALA A 97 -13.17 2.48 0.15
CA ALA A 97 -12.70 3.76 -0.35
C ALA A 97 -11.24 3.70 -0.79
N LEU A 98 -10.43 2.92 -0.05
CA LEU A 98 -9.03 2.77 -0.42
C LEU A 98 -8.89 2.06 -1.76
N ILE A 99 -9.70 1.03 -2.00
CA ILE A 99 -9.67 0.32 -3.27
C ILE A 99 -10.01 1.27 -4.40
N ALA A 100 -11.05 2.08 -4.23
CA ALA A 100 -11.44 3.03 -5.26
C ALA A 100 -10.33 4.03 -5.54
N TYR A 101 -9.68 4.51 -4.48
CA TYR A 101 -8.58 5.44 -4.62
C TYR A 101 -7.42 4.82 -5.40
N LEU A 102 -7.07 3.57 -5.06
CA LEU A 102 -5.94 2.91 -5.73
C LEU A 102 -6.25 2.65 -7.20
N PHE A 103 -7.47 2.27 -7.51
CA PHE A 103 -7.83 2.10 -8.91
C PHE A 103 -7.67 3.40 -9.68
N THR A 104 -8.09 4.51 -9.09
CA THR A 104 -7.97 5.80 -9.75
C THR A 104 -6.51 6.17 -10.00
N GLN A 105 -5.64 5.90 -9.03
CA GLN A 105 -4.24 6.28 -9.14
C GLN A 105 -3.46 5.35 -10.08
N LEU A 106 -3.81 4.08 -10.10
CA LEU A 106 -3.06 3.12 -10.90
C LEU A 106 -3.56 3.02 -12.33
N LYS A 107 -4.79 3.43 -12.55
CA LYS A 107 -5.35 3.35 -13.87
C LYS A 107 -4.85 4.49 -14.71
N LYS A 108 -4.32 4.20 -15.82
CA LYS A 108 -3.78 5.27 -16.66
C LYS A 108 -4.19 5.06 -18.06
#